data_552f3b4f76d8f0bc89a9a2150afd5129
#
_entry.id   552f3b4f76d8f0bc89a9a2150afd5129
#
_cell.length_a   1.000
_cell.length_b   1.000
_cell.length_c   1.000
_cell.angle_alpha   90.00
_cell.angle_beta   90.00
_cell.angle_gamma   90.00
#
_symmetry.space_group_name_H-M   'P 1'
#
loop_
_entity.id
_entity.type
_entity.pdbx_description
1 polymer ?
#
loop_
_entity_poly.entity_id
_entity_poly.type
_entity_poly.pdbx_seq_one_letter_code
_entity_poly.pdbx_strand_id
1 'polypeptide(L)'
;LTLVYDHHKSDLAQKLTSAQHDAHHLIITTLHVHLDHHNCLEVLVLKGPGSEVRALAERLIATKGIIFGKLSLATTGADLC
;
A
#
# COMPACT_ATOMS: atom_id res chain seq x y z
N LEU A 1 1.21 -3.38 -4.47
CA LEU A 1 1.53 -2.00 -4.09
C LEU A 1 2.79 -2.00 -3.25
N THR A 2 3.76 -1.20 -3.68
CA THR A 2 5.03 -1.04 -2.96
C THR A 2 5.11 0.37 -2.43
N LEU A 3 5.42 0.50 -1.13
CA LEU A 3 5.61 1.78 -0.46
C LEU A 3 6.97 1.81 0.22
N VAL A 4 7.62 2.96 0.20
CA VAL A 4 8.83 3.20 0.99
C VAL A 4 8.59 4.45 1.83
N TYR A 5 8.88 4.37 3.11
CA TYR A 5 8.68 5.49 4.03
C TYR A 5 9.59 5.38 5.24
N ASP A 6 9.77 6.51 5.92
CA ASP A 6 10.52 6.57 7.17
C ASP A 6 9.62 6.16 8.32
N HIS A 7 9.89 4.99 8.91
CA HIS A 7 9.06 4.45 9.99
C HIS A 7 9.17 5.21 11.30
N HIS A 8 10.09 6.16 11.40
CA HIS A 8 10.21 7.04 12.57
C HIS A 8 9.31 8.28 12.49
N LYS A 9 8.68 8.54 11.34
CA LYS A 9 7.71 9.63 11.23
C LYS A 9 6.52 9.34 12.15
N SER A 10 6.26 10.26 13.07
CA SER A 10 5.38 10.02 14.22
C SER A 10 3.97 9.56 13.88
N ASP A 11 3.39 10.08 12.80
CA ASP A 11 1.99 9.78 12.46
C ASP A 11 1.83 8.80 11.31
N LEU A 12 2.89 8.55 10.58
CA LEU A 12 2.77 7.88 9.28
C LEU A 12 2.32 6.43 9.41
N ALA A 13 2.97 5.67 10.29
CA ALA A 13 2.61 4.27 10.49
C ALA A 13 1.15 4.12 10.92
N GLN A 14 0.68 5.02 11.78
CA GLN A 14 -0.70 5.01 12.26
C GLN A 14 -1.68 5.36 11.14
N LYS A 15 -1.35 6.35 10.32
CA LYS A 15 -2.18 6.73 9.17
C LYS A 15 -2.29 5.59 8.16
N LEU A 16 -1.17 4.91 7.88
CA LEU A 16 -1.16 3.77 6.97
C LEU A 16 -1.99 2.61 7.54
N THR A 17 -1.84 2.32 8.81
CA THR A 17 -2.61 1.27 9.48
C THR A 17 -4.10 1.57 9.44
N SER A 18 -4.50 2.81 9.73
CA SER A 18 -5.91 3.21 9.67
C SER A 18 -6.49 3.05 8.27
N ALA A 19 -5.76 3.50 7.25
CA ALA A 19 -6.22 3.39 5.87
C ALA A 19 -6.37 1.93 5.45
N GLN A 20 -5.43 1.08 5.85
CA GLN A 20 -5.48 -0.34 5.56
C GLN A 20 -6.63 -1.03 6.30
N HIS A 21 -6.87 -0.63 7.56
CA HIS A 21 -7.99 -1.16 8.33
C HIS A 21 -9.33 -0.83 7.68
N ASP A 22 -9.49 0.40 7.20
CA ASP A 22 -10.71 0.83 6.51
C ASP A 22 -10.97 0.03 5.22
N ALA A 23 -9.92 -0.45 4.59
CA ALA A 23 -9.99 -1.17 3.32
C ALA A 23 -9.52 -2.63 3.46
N HIS A 24 -9.66 -3.22 4.64
CA HIS A 24 -9.15 -4.57 4.93
C HIS A 24 -9.68 -5.64 3.97
N HIS A 25 -10.88 -5.44 3.42
CA HIS A 25 -11.49 -6.37 2.48
C HIS A 25 -10.73 -6.46 1.14
N LEU A 26 -9.88 -5.48 0.85
CA LEU A 26 -9.06 -5.47 -0.36
C LEU A 26 -7.66 -6.02 -0.13
N ILE A 27 -7.23 -6.16 1.12
CA ILE A 27 -5.86 -6.51 1.45
C ILE A 27 -5.75 -7.98 1.81
N ILE A 28 -4.94 -8.71 1.03
CA ILE A 28 -4.67 -10.13 1.28
C ILE A 28 -3.57 -10.28 2.33
N THR A 29 -2.47 -9.57 2.14
CA THR A 29 -1.33 -9.66 3.04
C THR A 29 -0.44 -8.43 2.86
N THR A 30 0.39 -8.19 3.85
CA THR A 30 1.42 -7.15 3.80
C THR A 30 2.75 -7.74 4.23
N LEU A 31 3.83 -7.19 3.67
CA LEU A 31 5.19 -7.57 4.02
C LEU A 31 5.96 -6.30 4.36
N HIS A 32 6.61 -6.28 5.51
CA HIS A 32 7.47 -5.17 5.93
C HIS A 32 8.93 -5.60 5.87
N VAL A 33 9.74 -4.77 5.26
CA VAL A 33 11.18 -4.98 5.17
C VAL A 33 11.90 -3.71 5.63
N HIS A 34 12.78 -3.83 6.60
CA HIS A 34 13.63 -2.71 7.02
C HIS A 34 14.79 -2.56 6.02
N LEU A 35 14.84 -1.43 5.34
CA LEU A 35 15.90 -1.14 4.39
C LEU A 35 17.15 -0.60 5.10
N ASP A 36 16.93 0.26 6.10
CA ASP A 36 17.99 0.83 6.93
C ASP A 36 17.40 1.29 8.26
N HIS A 37 18.10 2.10 9.04
CA HIS A 37 17.65 2.58 10.35
C HIS A 37 16.36 3.40 10.29
N HIS A 38 16.09 4.06 9.18
CA HIS A 38 14.98 4.99 9.06
C HIS A 38 13.91 4.51 8.10
N ASN A 39 14.31 3.86 7.03
CA ASN A 39 13.40 3.55 5.93
C ASN A 39 12.95 2.11 5.93
N CYS A 40 11.68 1.91 5.70
CA CYS A 40 11.16 0.57 5.47
C CYS A 40 10.42 0.51 4.14
N LEU A 41 10.38 -0.68 3.59
CA LEU A 41 9.61 -1.01 2.41
C LEU A 41 8.42 -1.85 2.85
N GLU A 42 7.25 -1.45 2.42
CA GLU A 42 6.03 -2.21 2.68
C GLU A 42 5.44 -2.66 1.34
N VAL A 43 5.19 -3.95 1.23
CA VAL A 43 4.54 -4.52 0.04
C VAL A 43 3.15 -5.00 0.46
N LEU A 44 2.13 -4.50 -0.20
CA LEU A 44 0.75 -4.90 0.03
C LEU A 44 0.25 -5.69 -1.17
N VAL A 45 -0.26 -6.88 -0.91
CA VAL A 45 -0.92 -7.67 -1.93
C VAL A 45 -2.42 -7.39 -1.83
N LEU A 46 -2.96 -6.80 -2.88
CA LEU A 46 -4.34 -6.34 -2.93
C LEU A 46 -5.14 -7.18 -3.93
N LYS A 47 -6.42 -7.36 -3.64
CA LYS A 47 -7.32 -8.08 -4.53
C LYS A 47 -8.70 -7.45 -4.48
N GLY A 48 -9.29 -7.21 -5.65
CA GLY A 48 -10.62 -6.66 -5.76
C GLY A 48 -10.84 -5.98 -7.11
N PRO A 49 -11.95 -5.28 -7.26
CA PRO A 49 -12.21 -4.51 -8.47
C PRO A 49 -11.11 -3.49 -8.71
N GLY A 50 -10.68 -3.35 -9.97
CA GLY A 50 -9.55 -2.48 -10.32
C GLY A 50 -9.72 -1.05 -9.84
N SER A 51 -10.94 -0.51 -9.91
CA SER A 51 -11.19 0.87 -9.45
C SER A 51 -10.97 1.03 -7.94
N GLU A 52 -11.38 0.04 -7.15
CA GLU A 52 -11.20 0.09 -5.69
C GLU A 52 -9.74 -0.10 -5.30
N VAL A 53 -9.04 -1.01 -5.97
CA VAL A 53 -7.62 -1.24 -5.75
C VAL A 53 -6.82 0.02 -6.08
N ARG A 54 -7.12 0.67 -7.21
CA ARG A 54 -6.46 1.92 -7.59
C ARG A 54 -6.74 3.04 -6.60
N ALA A 55 -7.98 3.17 -6.14
CA ALA A 55 -8.35 4.21 -5.18
C ALA A 55 -7.59 4.04 -3.86
N LEU A 56 -7.48 2.81 -3.37
CA LEU A 56 -6.71 2.54 -2.16
C LEU A 56 -5.23 2.85 -2.36
N ALA A 57 -4.65 2.40 -3.48
CA ALA A 57 -3.25 2.65 -3.78
C ALA A 57 -2.96 4.15 -3.86
N GLU A 58 -3.79 4.91 -4.55
CA GLU A 58 -3.62 6.37 -4.65
C GLU A 58 -3.70 7.04 -3.29
N ARG A 59 -4.62 6.61 -2.43
CA ARG A 59 -4.76 7.13 -1.08
C ARG A 59 -3.50 6.89 -0.26
N LEU A 60 -2.95 5.68 -0.31
CA LEU A 60 -1.76 5.33 0.44
C LEU A 60 -0.52 6.05 -0.10
N ILE A 61 -0.34 6.08 -1.42
CA ILE A 61 0.79 6.76 -2.07
C ILE A 61 0.77 8.26 -1.76
N ALA A 62 -0.42 8.87 -1.73
CA ALA A 62 -0.57 10.30 -1.48
C ALA A 62 -0.43 10.67 0.01
N THR A 63 -0.32 9.72 0.89
CA THR A 63 -0.16 9.98 2.33
C THR A 63 1.14 10.72 2.57
N LYS A 64 1.06 11.84 3.31
CA LYS A 64 2.24 12.65 3.61
C LYS A 64 3.29 11.82 4.34
N GLY A 65 4.51 11.85 3.83
CA GLY A 65 5.62 11.09 4.39
C GLY A 65 6.02 9.87 3.56
N ILE A 66 5.21 9.48 2.60
CA ILE A 66 5.57 8.42 1.66
C ILE A 66 6.68 8.94 0.74
N ILE A 67 7.80 8.22 0.73
CA ILE A 67 8.97 8.59 -0.09
C ILE A 67 8.82 8.05 -1.50
N PHE A 68 8.29 6.84 -1.62
CA PHE A 68 8.10 6.15 -2.90
C PHE A 68 6.83 5.32 -2.81
N GLY A 69 6.06 5.30 -3.91
CA GLY A 69 4.89 4.43 -4.00
C GLY A 69 4.66 4.03 -5.44
N LYS A 70 4.36 2.75 -5.65
CA LYS A 70 4.08 2.23 -6.98
C LYS A 70 3.09 1.07 -6.90
N LEU A 71 2.06 1.15 -7.73
CA LEU A 71 1.10 0.07 -7.91
C LEU A 71 1.42 -0.69 -9.20
N SER A 72 1.56 -2.00 -9.08
CA SER A 72 1.63 -2.89 -10.24
C SER A 72 0.35 -3.71 -10.26
N LEU A 73 -0.31 -3.75 -11.40
CA LEU A 73 -1.57 -4.47 -11.55
C LEU A 73 -1.34 -5.79 -12.28
N ALA A 74 -2.07 -6.79 -11.83
CA ALA A 74 -2.12 -8.09 -12.48
C ALA A 74 -3.58 -8.53 -12.55
N THR A 75 -3.89 -9.43 -13.46
CA THR A 75 -5.24 -9.95 -13.63
C THR A 75 -5.18 -11.44 -13.94
N THR A 76 -6.25 -12.14 -13.58
CA THR A 76 -6.42 -13.54 -13.97
C THR A 76 -6.77 -13.70 -15.44
N GLY A 77 -7.05 -12.57 -16.14
CA GLY A 77 -7.53 -12.58 -17.53
C GLY A 77 -9.05 -12.59 -17.65
N ALA A 78 -9.75 -12.82 -16.56
CA ALA A 78 -11.21 -12.90 -16.60
C ALA A 78 -11.86 -11.58 -17.01
N ASP A 79 -11.21 -10.46 -16.74
CA ASP A 79 -11.75 -9.12 -16.99
C ASP A 79 -11.24 -8.50 -18.29
N LEU A 80 -10.50 -9.25 -19.10
CA LEU A 80 -9.90 -8.75 -20.33
C LEU A 80 -10.78 -8.92 -21.58
N CYS A 81 -11.98 -9.36 -21.41
CA CYS A 81 -12.92 -9.56 -22.53
C CYS A 81 -13.71 -8.32 -22.86
#